data_cf45e6c0b49cef248c0531ad0b8f34a6
#
_entry.id   cf45e6c0b49cef248c0531ad0b8f34a6
#
_cell.length_a   1.000
_cell.length_b   1.000
_cell.length_c   1.000
_cell.angle_alpha   90.00
_cell.angle_beta   90.00
_cell.angle_gamma   90.00
#
_symmetry.space_group_name_H-M   'P 1'
#
loop_
_entity.id
_entity.type
_entity.pdbx_description
1 polymer ?
#
loop_
_entity_poly.entity_id
_entity_poly.type
_entity_poly.pdbx_seq_one_letter_code
_entity_poly.pdbx_strand_id
1 'polypeptide(L)'
;MITFYELCGEDGLQFSPYCWRTKMCLLHKKMAFSTTDLSFIDIQTQFKEQFSTLPAIKDGETVLSDSFKIADYLEANYPESPSLFGCEKGRLMAFFFHEWAASLHSEIAKIAIFDIYCKLKDRDKAYFRSSREKHFQDTLENVQSNNQELAKIDLLKKIKVLESYLAKTRYLSDEAPMYSDYIVYGTLKWLLSTSDSFAEEMLTNNVLNWYKSIDRMCSEN
;
A
#
# COMPACT_ATOMS: atom_id res chain seq x y z
N MET A 1 16.36 9.01 14.87
CA MET A 1 15.69 9.26 13.56
C MET A 1 15.46 7.90 12.95
N ILE A 2 14.23 7.62 12.51
CA ILE A 2 13.84 6.35 11.92
C ILE A 2 14.37 6.27 10.47
N THR A 3 14.92 5.11 10.07
CA THR A 3 15.16 4.81 8.66
C THR A 3 14.00 3.97 8.16
N PHE A 4 13.34 4.42 7.10
CA PHE A 4 12.25 3.73 6.43
C PHE A 4 12.74 3.12 5.13
N TYR A 5 12.60 1.81 4.99
CA TYR A 5 12.95 1.05 3.79
C TYR A 5 11.69 0.78 2.98
N GLU A 6 11.66 1.26 1.73
CA GLU A 6 10.51 1.10 0.86
C GLU A 6 10.88 0.52 -0.51
N LEU A 7 9.91 -0.15 -1.14
CA LEU A 7 10.07 -0.74 -2.47
C LEU A 7 9.95 0.35 -3.54
N CYS A 8 10.94 0.42 -4.42
CA CYS A 8 11.01 1.42 -5.46
C CYS A 8 11.28 0.78 -6.83
N GLY A 9 10.44 1.13 -7.82
CA GLY A 9 10.58 0.77 -9.23
C GLY A 9 11.54 1.68 -9.98
N GLU A 10 11.39 1.72 -11.31
CA GLU A 10 12.14 2.64 -12.18
C GLU A 10 11.71 4.09 -11.88
N ASP A 11 12.58 5.05 -12.19
CA ASP A 11 12.35 6.49 -12.02
C ASP A 11 11.81 6.91 -10.63
N GLY A 12 12.14 6.14 -9.59
CA GLY A 12 11.69 6.46 -8.23
C GLY A 12 10.24 6.09 -7.94
N LEU A 13 9.60 5.25 -8.75
CA LEU A 13 8.20 4.86 -8.58
C LEU A 13 7.96 4.09 -7.27
N GLN A 14 7.25 4.71 -6.34
CA GLN A 14 6.79 4.09 -5.09
C GLN A 14 5.41 3.48 -5.30
N PHE A 15 5.31 2.16 -5.32
CA PHE A 15 4.07 1.47 -5.68
C PHE A 15 3.59 0.43 -4.67
N SER A 16 4.41 0.05 -3.68
CA SER A 16 4.00 -0.97 -2.72
C SER A 16 2.85 -0.50 -1.83
N PRO A 17 1.69 -1.19 -1.81
CA PRO A 17 0.57 -0.82 -0.95
C PRO A 17 0.95 -0.83 0.54
N TYR A 18 1.81 -1.76 0.94
CA TYR A 18 2.26 -1.90 2.33
C TYR A 18 3.26 -0.81 2.72
N CYS A 19 4.14 -0.37 1.79
CA CYS A 19 5.05 0.74 2.04
C CYS A 19 4.28 2.05 2.21
N TRP A 20 3.25 2.29 1.40
CA TRP A 20 2.37 3.45 1.56
C TRP A 20 1.68 3.47 2.93
N ARG A 21 1.22 2.32 3.46
CA ARG A 21 0.65 2.24 4.80
C ARG A 21 1.61 2.75 5.87
N THR A 22 2.86 2.28 5.84
CA THR A 22 3.89 2.68 6.80
C THR A 22 4.30 4.14 6.62
N LYS A 23 4.48 4.60 5.39
CA LYS A 23 4.78 6.01 5.10
C LYS A 23 3.73 6.94 5.70
N MET A 24 2.46 6.63 5.48
CA MET A 24 1.34 7.39 6.06
C MET A 24 1.32 7.35 7.59
N CYS A 25 1.69 6.23 8.22
CA CYS A 25 1.84 6.18 9.68
C CYS A 25 2.93 7.14 10.19
N LEU A 26 4.09 7.16 9.54
CA LEU A 26 5.20 8.04 9.91
C LEU A 26 4.82 9.52 9.76
N LEU A 27 4.15 9.88 8.66
CA LEU A 27 3.64 11.22 8.42
C LEU A 27 2.56 11.62 9.45
N HIS A 28 1.59 10.73 9.71
CA HIS A 28 0.52 10.95 10.70
C HIS A 28 1.08 11.23 12.10
N LYS A 29 2.04 10.43 12.52
CA LYS A 29 2.71 10.60 13.81
C LYS A 29 3.74 11.74 13.83
N LYS A 30 3.92 12.46 12.71
CA LYS A 30 4.88 13.54 12.54
C LYS A 30 6.31 13.13 12.89
N MET A 31 6.67 11.89 12.55
CA MET A 31 7.99 11.36 12.83
C MET A 31 9.02 11.92 11.86
N ALA A 32 10.21 12.25 12.38
CA ALA A 32 11.38 12.51 11.53
C ALA A 32 11.96 11.19 11.05
N PHE A 33 11.97 10.97 9.74
CA PHE A 33 12.52 9.76 9.13
C PHE A 33 13.31 10.06 7.86
N SER A 34 14.22 9.16 7.51
CA SER A 34 14.89 9.11 6.21
C SER A 34 14.40 7.89 5.44
N THR A 35 14.26 8.02 4.12
CA THR A 35 13.84 6.92 3.25
C THR A 35 15.05 6.29 2.57
N THR A 36 15.03 4.95 2.45
CA THR A 36 15.98 4.17 1.65
C THR A 36 15.18 3.34 0.66
N ASP A 37 15.34 3.67 -0.62
CA ASP A 37 14.68 3.00 -1.73
C ASP A 37 15.39 1.69 -2.06
N LEU A 38 14.67 0.59 -1.96
CA LEU A 38 15.16 -0.76 -2.24
C LEU A 38 14.38 -1.39 -3.41
N SER A 39 15.05 -2.30 -4.10
CA SER A 39 14.44 -3.17 -5.09
C SER A 39 14.19 -4.58 -4.52
N PHE A 40 13.50 -5.44 -5.26
CA PHE A 40 13.33 -6.84 -4.87
C PHE A 40 14.66 -7.58 -4.68
N ILE A 41 15.64 -7.30 -5.55
CA ILE A 41 16.97 -7.93 -5.48
C ILE A 41 17.77 -7.41 -4.29
N ASP A 42 17.66 -6.14 -3.91
CA ASP A 42 18.33 -5.59 -2.74
C ASP A 42 17.91 -6.32 -1.45
N ILE A 43 16.61 -6.60 -1.30
CA ILE A 43 16.09 -7.35 -0.14
C ILE A 43 16.78 -8.72 -0.06
N GLN A 44 16.88 -9.43 -1.19
CA GLN A 44 17.41 -10.80 -1.24
C GLN A 44 18.93 -10.87 -1.06
N THR A 45 19.66 -9.83 -1.46
CA THR A 45 21.13 -9.86 -1.50
C THR A 45 21.78 -9.10 -0.35
N GLN A 46 21.23 -7.92 0.01
CA GLN A 46 21.87 -7.02 0.96
C GLN A 46 21.18 -7.02 2.33
N PHE A 47 19.86 -7.26 2.37
CA PHE A 47 19.05 -7.09 3.57
C PHE A 47 18.42 -8.37 4.10
N LYS A 48 18.63 -9.53 3.45
CA LYS A 48 17.98 -10.81 3.80
C LYS A 48 18.16 -11.25 5.25
N GLU A 49 19.27 -10.86 5.89
CA GLU A 49 19.56 -11.17 7.30
C GLU A 49 18.85 -10.22 8.27
N GLN A 50 18.33 -9.09 7.78
CA GLN A 50 17.66 -8.09 8.60
C GLN A 50 16.13 -8.18 8.44
N PHE A 51 15.65 -8.31 7.21
CA PHE A 51 14.23 -8.47 6.88
C PHE A 51 14.07 -9.15 5.52
N SER A 52 12.95 -9.83 5.34
CA SER A 52 12.63 -10.56 4.09
C SER A 52 11.58 -9.85 3.22
N THR A 53 10.91 -8.83 3.75
CA THR A 53 9.83 -8.12 3.08
C THR A 53 9.87 -6.63 3.40
N LEU A 54 9.26 -5.81 2.53
CA LEU A 54 9.04 -4.39 2.74
C LEU A 54 7.54 -4.11 2.96
N PRO A 55 7.20 -3.07 3.71
CA PRO A 55 8.07 -2.09 4.35
C PRO A 55 8.90 -2.67 5.50
N ALA A 56 10.02 -2.03 5.77
CA ALA A 56 10.76 -2.22 7.00
C ALA A 56 11.16 -0.86 7.59
N ILE A 57 11.35 -0.81 8.90
CA ILE A 57 11.93 0.35 9.58
C ILE A 57 13.13 -0.07 10.43
N LYS A 58 14.06 0.86 10.60
CA LYS A 58 15.10 0.77 11.64
C LYS A 58 14.96 1.97 12.56
N ASP A 59 14.77 1.70 13.85
CA ASP A 59 14.65 2.70 14.90
C ASP A 59 15.62 2.35 16.03
N GLY A 60 16.74 3.09 16.08
CA GLY A 60 17.89 2.71 16.91
C GLY A 60 18.41 1.32 16.53
N GLU A 61 18.39 0.39 17.47
CA GLU A 61 18.79 -1.01 17.26
C GLU A 61 17.62 -1.91 16.80
N THR A 62 16.39 -1.42 16.87
CA THR A 62 15.21 -2.19 16.47
C THR A 62 15.03 -2.17 14.95
N VAL A 63 14.99 -3.35 14.34
CA VAL A 63 14.62 -3.52 12.93
C VAL A 63 13.32 -4.31 12.88
N LEU A 64 12.32 -3.78 12.16
CA LEU A 64 10.99 -4.36 12.09
C LEU A 64 10.45 -4.28 10.67
N SER A 65 9.88 -5.36 10.19
CA SER A 65 9.13 -5.43 8.92
C SER A 65 7.67 -5.83 9.19
N ASP A 66 6.81 -5.69 8.16
CA ASP A 66 5.35 -5.80 8.21
C ASP A 66 4.66 -4.50 8.64
N SER A 67 3.83 -3.97 7.73
CA SER A 67 3.19 -2.66 7.91
C SER A 67 2.26 -2.58 9.13
N PHE A 68 1.59 -3.69 9.50
CA PHE A 68 0.71 -3.70 10.67
C PHE A 68 1.51 -3.75 11.98
N LYS A 69 2.56 -4.59 12.02
CA LYS A 69 3.48 -4.65 13.16
C LYS A 69 4.21 -3.32 13.36
N ILE A 70 4.59 -2.65 12.25
CA ILE A 70 5.19 -1.31 12.32
C ILE A 70 4.20 -0.30 12.89
N ALA A 71 2.93 -0.33 12.48
CA ALA A 71 1.90 0.55 13.04
C ALA A 71 1.70 0.32 14.55
N ASP A 72 1.60 -0.95 15.00
CA ASP A 72 1.53 -1.31 16.42
C ASP A 72 2.77 -0.83 17.19
N TYR A 73 3.96 -1.01 16.62
CA TYR A 73 5.22 -0.55 17.21
C TYR A 73 5.24 0.97 17.39
N LEU A 74 4.88 1.71 16.35
CA LEU A 74 4.84 3.16 16.39
C LEU A 74 3.81 3.67 17.41
N GLU A 75 2.66 3.00 17.53
CA GLU A 75 1.64 3.34 18.51
C GLU A 75 2.14 3.15 19.95
N ALA A 76 2.78 2.03 20.21
CA ALA A 76 3.27 1.69 21.55
C ALA A 76 4.51 2.52 21.99
N ASN A 77 5.43 2.81 21.06
CA ASN A 77 6.69 3.47 21.40
C ASN A 77 6.66 4.99 21.27
N TYR A 78 5.63 5.56 20.62
CA TYR A 78 5.46 7.00 20.44
C TYR A 78 4.06 7.45 20.88
N PRO A 79 3.67 7.24 22.16
CA PRO A 79 2.33 7.53 22.66
C PRO A 79 2.00 9.03 22.69
N GLU A 80 3.02 9.89 22.73
CA GLU A 80 2.84 11.37 22.71
C GLU A 80 2.52 11.92 21.31
N SER A 81 2.73 11.10 20.25
CA SER A 81 2.36 11.45 18.88
C SER A 81 0.91 11.09 18.59
N PRO A 82 0.27 11.71 17.57
CA PRO A 82 -1.12 11.37 17.22
C PRO A 82 -1.33 9.87 17.07
N SER A 83 -2.44 9.36 17.63
CA SER A 83 -2.76 7.93 17.62
C SER A 83 -3.14 7.43 16.23
N LEU A 84 -2.61 6.28 15.84
CA LEU A 84 -2.94 5.60 14.57
C LEU A 84 -4.28 4.86 14.64
N PHE A 85 -4.74 4.51 15.84
CA PHE A 85 -5.93 3.69 16.04
C PHE A 85 -7.01 4.38 16.88
N GLY A 86 -6.68 5.43 17.62
CA GLY A 86 -7.56 6.12 18.55
C GLY A 86 -7.91 5.30 19.80
N CYS A 87 -8.25 4.02 19.63
CA CYS A 87 -8.54 3.08 20.72
C CYS A 87 -8.48 1.63 20.20
N GLU A 88 -8.66 0.66 21.10
CA GLU A 88 -8.66 -0.77 20.73
C GLU A 88 -9.73 -1.12 19.66
N LYS A 89 -10.91 -0.50 19.72
CA LYS A 89 -11.94 -0.70 18.68
C LYS A 89 -11.48 -0.23 17.31
N GLY A 90 -10.75 0.89 17.25
CA GLY A 90 -10.15 1.37 16.00
C GLY A 90 -9.06 0.44 15.49
N ARG A 91 -8.27 -0.18 16.39
CA ARG A 91 -7.29 -1.20 16.01
C ARG A 91 -7.96 -2.46 15.42
N LEU A 92 -9.06 -2.93 16.01
CA LEU A 92 -9.84 -4.05 15.47
C LEU A 92 -10.47 -3.69 14.11
N MET A 93 -10.93 -2.46 13.92
CA MET A 93 -11.43 -1.96 12.65
C MET A 93 -10.32 -1.92 11.59
N ALA A 94 -9.11 -1.48 11.95
CA ALA A 94 -7.96 -1.50 11.06
C ALA A 94 -7.60 -2.93 10.63
N PHE A 95 -7.72 -3.90 11.52
CA PHE A 95 -7.53 -5.31 11.17
C PHE A 95 -8.59 -5.81 10.17
N PHE A 96 -9.86 -5.44 10.36
CA PHE A 96 -10.91 -5.73 9.38
C PHE A 96 -10.59 -5.13 8.00
N PHE A 97 -10.19 -3.85 7.94
CA PHE A 97 -9.82 -3.23 6.68
C PHE A 97 -8.54 -3.81 6.07
N HIS A 98 -7.62 -4.33 6.88
CA HIS A 98 -6.45 -5.06 6.40
C HIS A 98 -6.87 -6.29 5.57
N GLU A 99 -7.74 -7.13 6.12
CA GLU A 99 -8.25 -8.33 5.44
C GLU A 99 -9.12 -7.96 4.24
N TRP A 100 -9.98 -6.96 4.39
CA TRP A 100 -10.81 -6.50 3.29
C TRP A 100 -9.97 -5.97 2.13
N ALA A 101 -8.98 -5.13 2.37
CA ALA A 101 -8.08 -4.61 1.36
C ALA A 101 -7.24 -5.72 0.70
N ALA A 102 -6.79 -6.72 1.46
CA ALA A 102 -6.10 -7.89 0.92
C ALA A 102 -6.97 -8.65 -0.10
N SER A 103 -8.29 -8.69 0.12
CA SER A 103 -9.24 -9.30 -0.82
C SER A 103 -9.34 -8.59 -2.17
N LEU A 104 -8.81 -7.37 -2.31
CA LEU A 104 -8.75 -6.62 -3.57
C LEU A 104 -7.49 -6.93 -4.39
N HIS A 105 -6.45 -7.48 -3.75
CA HIS A 105 -5.13 -7.62 -4.37
C HIS A 105 -5.13 -8.54 -5.60
N SER A 106 -5.99 -9.56 -5.63
CA SER A 106 -6.12 -10.45 -6.79
C SER A 106 -6.62 -9.71 -8.03
N GLU A 107 -7.64 -8.89 -7.87
CA GLU A 107 -8.18 -8.08 -8.96
C GLU A 107 -7.17 -7.03 -9.42
N ILE A 108 -6.53 -6.33 -8.47
CA ILE A 108 -5.50 -5.33 -8.79
C ILE A 108 -4.34 -5.96 -9.56
N ALA A 109 -3.88 -7.14 -9.13
CA ALA A 109 -2.83 -7.86 -9.86
C ALA A 109 -3.26 -8.18 -11.30
N LYS A 110 -4.49 -8.68 -11.52
CA LYS A 110 -5.01 -8.96 -12.87
C LYS A 110 -5.18 -7.70 -13.72
N ILE A 111 -5.39 -6.54 -13.11
CA ILE A 111 -5.50 -5.27 -13.82
C ILE A 111 -4.12 -4.75 -14.25
N ALA A 112 -3.10 -4.89 -13.42
CA ALA A 112 -1.85 -4.13 -13.55
C ALA A 112 -0.54 -4.94 -13.49
N ILE A 113 -0.58 -6.29 -13.48
CA ILE A 113 0.63 -7.09 -13.23
C ILE A 113 1.72 -6.89 -14.28
N PHE A 114 1.35 -6.76 -15.56
CA PHE A 114 2.30 -6.51 -16.65
C PHE A 114 2.74 -5.04 -16.66
N ASP A 115 1.84 -4.10 -16.38
CA ASP A 115 2.18 -2.68 -16.24
C ASP A 115 3.21 -2.49 -15.11
N ILE A 116 3.03 -3.18 -13.97
CA ILE A 116 4.02 -3.18 -12.87
C ILE A 116 5.37 -3.69 -13.38
N TYR A 117 5.39 -4.85 -14.09
CA TYR A 117 6.62 -5.41 -14.64
C TYR A 117 7.36 -4.41 -15.53
N CYS A 118 6.63 -3.68 -16.37
CA CYS A 118 7.23 -2.68 -17.27
C CYS A 118 7.88 -1.52 -16.50
N LYS A 119 7.37 -1.19 -15.32
CA LYS A 119 7.82 -0.08 -14.44
C LYS A 119 8.87 -0.51 -13.40
N LEU A 120 9.32 -1.77 -13.43
CA LEU A 120 10.39 -2.24 -12.54
C LEU A 120 11.79 -1.89 -13.11
N LYS A 121 12.76 -1.74 -12.19
CA LYS A 121 14.18 -1.71 -12.54
C LYS A 121 14.56 -3.01 -13.27
N ASP A 122 15.39 -2.93 -14.30
CA ASP A 122 15.75 -4.08 -15.14
C ASP A 122 16.25 -5.27 -14.32
N ARG A 123 17.03 -5.01 -13.26
CA ARG A 123 17.57 -6.07 -12.38
C ARG A 123 16.49 -6.86 -11.63
N ASP A 124 15.28 -6.30 -11.45
CA ASP A 124 14.18 -6.95 -10.74
C ASP A 124 13.24 -7.75 -11.66
N LYS A 125 13.25 -7.42 -12.96
CA LYS A 125 12.30 -7.95 -13.94
C LYS A 125 12.30 -9.48 -14.02
N ALA A 126 13.50 -10.10 -14.06
CA ALA A 126 13.62 -11.56 -14.13
C ALA A 126 13.04 -12.26 -12.89
N TYR A 127 13.35 -11.74 -11.71
CA TYR A 127 12.80 -12.26 -10.45
C TYR A 127 11.28 -12.08 -10.36
N PHE A 128 10.80 -10.89 -10.66
CA PHE A 128 9.37 -10.57 -10.60
C PHE A 128 8.58 -11.47 -11.56
N ARG A 129 9.00 -11.57 -12.83
CA ARG A 129 8.38 -12.43 -13.84
C ARG A 129 8.32 -13.87 -13.35
N SER A 130 9.44 -14.47 -13.03
CA SER A 130 9.51 -15.86 -12.58
C SER A 130 8.60 -16.15 -11.39
N SER A 131 8.61 -15.25 -10.39
CA SER A 131 7.79 -15.39 -9.17
C SER A 131 6.29 -15.29 -9.46
N ARG A 132 5.88 -14.34 -10.30
CA ARG A 132 4.44 -14.08 -10.57
C ARG A 132 3.87 -15.06 -11.58
N GLU A 133 4.59 -15.42 -12.64
CA GLU A 133 4.15 -16.43 -13.60
C GLU A 133 4.01 -17.82 -12.93
N LYS A 134 4.91 -18.15 -11.99
CA LYS A 134 4.74 -19.36 -11.17
C LYS A 134 3.46 -19.31 -10.32
N HIS A 135 3.11 -18.14 -9.77
CA HIS A 135 1.90 -17.99 -8.95
C HIS A 135 0.63 -18.07 -9.79
N PHE A 136 0.60 -17.40 -10.94
CA PHE A 136 -0.58 -17.35 -11.82
C PHE A 136 -0.67 -18.53 -12.77
N GLN A 137 0.41 -19.30 -12.94
CA GLN A 137 0.55 -20.39 -13.91
C GLN A 137 0.29 -19.95 -15.36
N ASP A 138 0.61 -18.69 -15.66
CA ASP A 138 0.48 -18.08 -16.99
C ASP A 138 1.48 -16.92 -17.12
N THR A 139 1.68 -16.41 -18.33
CA THR A 139 2.52 -15.24 -18.58
C THR A 139 1.86 -13.97 -18.03
N LEU A 140 2.67 -12.98 -17.63
CA LEU A 140 2.15 -11.72 -17.10
C LEU A 140 1.24 -11.00 -18.10
N GLU A 141 1.61 -11.05 -19.38
CA GLU A 141 0.85 -10.50 -20.50
C GLU A 141 -0.54 -11.13 -20.59
N ASN A 142 -0.62 -12.47 -20.54
CA ASN A 142 -1.88 -13.20 -20.61
C ASN A 142 -2.73 -12.96 -19.37
N VAL A 143 -2.12 -12.97 -18.16
CA VAL A 143 -2.84 -12.71 -16.92
C VAL A 143 -3.56 -11.37 -17.00
N GLN A 144 -2.88 -10.31 -17.45
CA GLN A 144 -3.48 -9.00 -17.56
C GLN A 144 -4.46 -8.92 -18.73
N SER A 145 -4.06 -9.24 -19.95
CA SER A 145 -4.89 -9.06 -21.15
C SER A 145 -6.20 -9.84 -21.12
N ASN A 146 -6.18 -11.05 -20.57
CA ASN A 146 -7.37 -11.92 -20.55
C ASN A 146 -8.33 -11.60 -19.38
N ASN A 147 -7.87 -10.92 -18.33
CA ASN A 147 -8.66 -10.77 -17.11
C ASN A 147 -8.96 -9.33 -16.71
N GLN A 148 -8.25 -8.33 -17.25
CA GLN A 148 -8.31 -6.96 -16.72
C GLN A 148 -9.71 -6.35 -16.73
N GLU A 149 -10.51 -6.57 -17.78
CA GLU A 149 -11.85 -5.96 -17.86
C GLU A 149 -12.81 -6.54 -16.82
N LEU A 150 -12.80 -7.87 -16.65
CA LEU A 150 -13.61 -8.51 -15.61
C LEU A 150 -13.12 -8.13 -14.21
N ALA A 151 -11.81 -8.09 -14.01
CA ALA A 151 -11.21 -7.69 -12.74
C ALA A 151 -11.54 -6.23 -12.36
N LYS A 152 -11.58 -5.29 -13.34
CA LYS A 152 -12.06 -3.92 -13.10
C LYS A 152 -13.50 -3.88 -12.62
N ILE A 153 -14.39 -4.63 -13.28
CA ILE A 153 -15.80 -4.71 -12.89
C ILE A 153 -15.93 -5.25 -11.47
N ASP A 154 -15.23 -6.32 -11.13
CA ASP A 154 -15.31 -6.96 -9.81
C ASP A 154 -14.67 -6.09 -8.72
N LEU A 155 -13.55 -5.43 -9.02
CA LEU A 155 -12.95 -4.44 -8.13
C LEU A 155 -13.91 -3.29 -7.82
N LEU A 156 -14.54 -2.70 -8.85
CA LEU A 156 -15.49 -1.59 -8.67
C LEU A 156 -16.73 -2.01 -7.87
N LYS A 157 -17.21 -3.26 -8.02
CA LYS A 157 -18.29 -3.80 -7.16
C LYS A 157 -17.86 -3.85 -5.69
N LYS A 158 -16.63 -4.29 -5.40
CA LYS A 158 -16.09 -4.34 -4.03
C LYS A 158 -15.89 -2.93 -3.46
N ILE A 159 -15.38 -1.99 -4.25
CA ILE A 159 -15.18 -0.58 -3.86
C ILE A 159 -16.52 0.14 -3.61
N LYS A 160 -17.61 -0.29 -4.21
CA LYS A 160 -18.95 0.30 -3.98
C LYS A 160 -19.38 0.28 -2.50
N VAL A 161 -18.85 -0.64 -1.71
CA VAL A 161 -19.06 -0.66 -0.25
C VAL A 161 -18.46 0.59 0.40
N LEU A 162 -17.27 0.99 -0.03
CA LEU A 162 -16.62 2.23 0.45
C LEU A 162 -17.41 3.47 0.07
N GLU A 163 -17.95 3.52 -1.15
CA GLU A 163 -18.80 4.64 -1.59
C GLU A 163 -19.98 4.84 -0.66
N SER A 164 -20.68 3.75 -0.30
CA SER A 164 -21.82 3.78 0.59
C SER A 164 -21.45 4.17 2.03
N TYR A 165 -20.26 3.80 2.47
CA TYR A 165 -19.74 4.16 3.79
C TYR A 165 -19.32 5.64 3.82
N LEU A 166 -18.51 6.07 2.87
CA LEU A 166 -17.97 7.43 2.76
C LEU A 166 -19.05 8.49 2.38
N ALA A 167 -20.22 8.05 1.95
CA ALA A 167 -21.40 8.93 1.85
C ALA A 167 -21.94 9.38 3.22
N LYS A 168 -21.54 8.71 4.32
CA LYS A 168 -22.02 8.97 5.69
C LYS A 168 -20.93 9.44 6.63
N THR A 169 -19.67 9.20 6.31
CA THR A 169 -18.50 9.52 7.12
C THR A 169 -17.46 10.22 6.27
N ARG A 170 -16.65 11.04 6.89
CA ARG A 170 -15.56 11.73 6.20
C ARG A 170 -14.39 10.80 5.90
N TYR A 171 -14.07 9.91 6.85
CA TYR A 171 -13.00 8.91 6.77
C TYR A 171 -13.51 7.54 7.23
N LEU A 172 -12.73 6.49 7.01
CA LEU A 172 -13.06 5.14 7.47
C LEU A 172 -13.03 5.04 9.00
N SER A 173 -12.31 5.95 9.63
CA SER A 173 -12.15 6.07 11.07
C SER A 173 -12.96 7.22 11.68
N ASP A 174 -13.93 7.78 10.95
CA ASP A 174 -14.88 8.85 11.32
C ASP A 174 -14.36 10.26 10.96
N GLU A 175 -13.95 11.10 11.89
CA GLU A 175 -13.68 12.54 11.67
C GLU A 175 -12.27 12.83 11.11
N ALA A 176 -11.30 11.98 11.42
CA ALA A 176 -9.92 12.12 11.00
C ALA A 176 -9.40 10.80 10.41
N PRO A 177 -8.47 10.86 9.44
CA PRO A 177 -7.89 9.65 8.87
C PRO A 177 -7.00 8.97 9.89
N MET A 178 -7.12 7.64 9.99
CA MET A 178 -6.31 6.77 10.85
C MET A 178 -5.77 5.58 10.04
N TYR A 179 -5.22 4.59 10.71
CA TYR A 179 -4.57 3.46 10.05
C TYR A 179 -5.49 2.68 9.10
N SER A 180 -6.79 2.54 9.42
CA SER A 180 -7.80 1.96 8.51
C SER A 180 -7.81 2.66 7.15
N ASP A 181 -7.75 3.99 7.17
CA ASP A 181 -7.70 4.81 5.95
C ASP A 181 -6.43 4.57 5.17
N TYR A 182 -5.28 4.48 5.84
CA TYR A 182 -3.98 4.27 5.18
C TYR A 182 -3.84 2.89 4.57
N ILE A 183 -4.48 1.87 5.14
CA ILE A 183 -4.57 0.52 4.59
C ILE A 183 -5.25 0.55 3.22
N VAL A 184 -6.41 1.16 3.15
CA VAL A 184 -7.22 1.21 1.92
C VAL A 184 -6.60 2.18 0.90
N TYR A 185 -6.14 3.34 1.36
CA TYR A 185 -5.41 4.31 0.53
C TYR A 185 -4.20 3.67 -0.15
N GLY A 186 -3.33 2.99 0.60
CA GLY A 186 -2.15 2.33 0.03
C GLY A 186 -2.50 1.29 -1.04
N THR A 187 -3.62 0.59 -0.85
CA THR A 187 -4.13 -0.38 -1.84
C THR A 187 -4.61 0.30 -3.13
N LEU A 188 -5.34 1.41 -3.04
CA LEU A 188 -5.74 2.18 -4.21
C LEU A 188 -4.57 2.92 -4.85
N LYS A 189 -3.64 3.44 -4.04
CA LYS A 189 -2.41 4.09 -4.53
C LYS A 189 -1.57 3.14 -5.36
N TRP A 190 -1.43 1.88 -4.94
CA TRP A 190 -0.79 0.84 -5.74
C TRP A 190 -1.39 0.74 -7.14
N LEU A 191 -2.72 0.54 -7.23
CA LEU A 191 -3.42 0.42 -8.50
C LEU A 191 -3.23 1.66 -9.38
N LEU A 192 -3.50 2.85 -8.81
CA LEU A 192 -3.49 4.11 -9.55
C LEU A 192 -2.08 4.53 -10.00
N SER A 193 -1.03 4.13 -9.27
CA SER A 193 0.35 4.45 -9.66
C SER A 193 0.94 3.48 -10.67
N THR A 194 0.37 2.29 -10.81
CA THR A 194 0.95 1.24 -11.66
C THR A 194 0.14 0.92 -12.90
N SER A 195 -1.19 0.97 -12.84
CA SER A 195 -2.03 0.60 -13.98
C SER A 195 -2.06 1.70 -15.05
N ASP A 196 -1.88 1.30 -16.30
CA ASP A 196 -2.07 2.18 -17.45
C ASP A 196 -3.54 2.20 -17.94
N SER A 197 -4.35 1.29 -17.42
CA SER A 197 -5.75 1.08 -17.84
C SER A 197 -6.79 1.41 -16.76
N PHE A 198 -6.36 1.84 -15.56
CA PHE A 198 -7.25 2.23 -14.47
C PHE A 198 -6.86 3.62 -13.95
N ALA A 199 -7.75 4.58 -14.05
CA ALA A 199 -7.53 5.97 -13.68
C ALA A 199 -8.44 6.41 -12.52
N GLU A 200 -8.10 7.54 -11.89
CA GLU A 200 -8.86 8.10 -10.77
C GLU A 200 -10.34 8.35 -11.10
N GLU A 201 -10.63 8.73 -12.35
CA GLU A 201 -12.00 9.00 -12.84
C GLU A 201 -12.91 7.76 -12.82
N MET A 202 -12.34 6.56 -12.68
CA MET A 202 -13.09 5.32 -12.50
C MET A 202 -13.58 5.12 -11.06
N LEU A 203 -13.00 5.86 -10.11
CA LEU A 203 -13.48 5.88 -8.73
C LEU A 203 -14.74 6.73 -8.61
N THR A 204 -15.64 6.31 -7.72
CA THR A 204 -16.84 7.10 -7.41
C THR A 204 -16.52 8.35 -6.60
N ASN A 205 -17.40 9.34 -6.62
CA ASN A 205 -17.12 10.69 -6.09
C ASN A 205 -16.67 10.70 -4.63
N ASN A 206 -17.32 9.93 -3.73
CA ASN A 206 -16.95 9.92 -2.31
C ASN A 206 -15.62 9.23 -2.10
N VAL A 207 -15.36 8.11 -2.79
CA VAL A 207 -14.07 7.40 -2.74
C VAL A 207 -12.95 8.28 -3.29
N LEU A 208 -13.15 8.95 -4.42
CA LEU A 208 -12.17 9.85 -5.02
C LEU A 208 -11.85 11.05 -4.12
N ASN A 209 -12.86 11.67 -3.54
CA ASN A 209 -12.67 12.81 -2.63
C ASN A 209 -11.91 12.39 -1.37
N TRP A 210 -12.27 11.25 -0.78
CA TRP A 210 -11.58 10.67 0.36
C TRP A 210 -10.11 10.35 -0.01
N TYR A 211 -9.88 9.65 -1.12
CA TYR A 211 -8.53 9.32 -1.60
C TYR A 211 -7.67 10.58 -1.76
N LYS A 212 -8.17 11.61 -2.46
CA LYS A 212 -7.47 12.88 -2.66
C LYS A 212 -7.21 13.63 -1.36
N SER A 213 -8.08 13.50 -0.36
CA SER A 213 -7.87 14.14 0.94
C SER A 213 -6.68 13.55 1.69
N ILE A 214 -6.45 12.24 1.54
CA ILE A 214 -5.30 11.54 2.14
C ILE A 214 -4.04 11.78 1.32
N ASP A 215 -4.14 11.77 -0.01
CA ASP A 215 -3.00 11.99 -0.92
C ASP A 215 -2.32 13.35 -0.68
N ARG A 216 -3.09 14.39 -0.35
CA ARG A 216 -2.56 15.71 0.01
C ARG A 216 -1.65 15.68 1.25
N MET A 217 -1.88 14.79 2.20
CA MET A 217 -1.01 14.65 3.38
C MET A 217 0.43 14.26 3.02
N CYS A 218 0.63 13.62 1.85
CA CYS A 218 1.96 13.30 1.34
C CYS A 218 2.69 14.51 0.76
N SER A 219 1.95 15.51 0.28
CA SER A 219 2.49 16.69 -0.43
C SER A 219 2.79 17.87 0.52
N GLU A 220 2.22 17.85 1.72
CA GLU A 220 2.33 18.94 2.72
C GLU A 220 3.46 18.71 3.73
N ASN A 221 4.18 17.59 3.63
CA ASN A 221 5.31 17.21 4.49
C ASN A 221 6.55 16.89 3.66
#